data_7b4b2e083873b6ff5e028b4ab997f5f3
#
_entry.id   7b4b2e083873b6ff5e028b4ab997f5f3
#
_cell.length_a   1.000
_cell.length_b   1.000
_cell.length_c   1.000
_cell.angle_alpha   90.00
_cell.angle_beta   90.00
_cell.angle_gamma   90.00
#
_symmetry.space_group_name_H-M   'P 1'
#
loop_
_entity.id
_entity.type
_entity.pdbx_description
1 polymer ?
#
loop_
_entity_poly.entity_id
_entity_poly.type
_entity_poly.pdbx_seq_one_letter_code
_entity_poly.pdbx_strand_id
1 'polypeptide(L)'
;FAMAAQPRSIEDLAAISALYRPGPMGMGYLDKYLDRKKGLEECDFDIPEYNYIFKDTYGLMIYQEGVMILAQEMSDFTDIEVDVLRKAVGKKSITLLNSLKTKFITGAMNNGIDEIRLEAFWDNLLAFGLYAFNKSHSIAYALITYQTAWLKAHYPSEFMASLISLESEADQAALYIENAKQMGINVLPPDINQSGRDFSISLGGDILFGFSTVKNLGDKAVQQILDLQPFNSFGDFLIKTSGIRNINKKVYEVLIKCGACDFFGFNRSAMLANFELYISDWNKNASCMSPAEFEAKQSEYFNNDQYPEMPLLEILKWEKDLVGIYISGTPFDIVEQA
;
A
#
# COMPACT_ATOMS: atom_id res chain seq x y z
N PHE A 1 18.81 3.50 -3.27
CA PHE A 1 19.17 3.82 -4.66
C PHE A 1 18.31 4.94 -5.22
N ALA A 2 16.96 4.88 -5.13
CA ALA A 2 16.07 5.93 -5.62
C ALA A 2 16.38 7.32 -5.04
N MET A 3 16.65 7.41 -3.74
CA MET A 3 17.06 8.68 -3.11
C MET A 3 18.40 9.20 -3.66
N ALA A 4 19.37 8.32 -3.89
CA ALA A 4 20.66 8.70 -4.46
C ALA A 4 20.54 9.12 -5.93
N ALA A 5 19.64 8.49 -6.68
CA ALA A 5 19.38 8.77 -8.09
C ALA A 5 18.54 10.02 -8.33
N GLN A 6 17.78 10.49 -7.35
CA GLN A 6 16.93 11.69 -7.43
C GLN A 6 16.13 11.75 -8.75
N PRO A 7 15.18 10.82 -8.98
CA PRO A 7 14.43 10.76 -10.24
C PRO A 7 13.69 12.08 -10.51
N ARG A 8 13.77 12.57 -11.75
CA ARG A 8 13.13 13.81 -12.20
C ARG A 8 12.15 13.60 -13.34
N SER A 9 12.07 12.37 -13.87
CA SER A 9 11.19 12.01 -14.98
C SER A 9 10.64 10.58 -14.79
N ILE A 10 9.66 10.21 -15.59
CA ILE A 10 9.14 8.84 -15.66
C ILE A 10 10.22 7.87 -16.16
N GLU A 11 11.06 8.31 -17.09
CA GLU A 11 12.17 7.53 -17.62
C GLU A 11 13.20 7.21 -16.52
N ASP A 12 13.49 8.16 -15.64
CA ASP A 12 14.36 7.92 -14.47
C ASP A 12 13.76 6.85 -13.54
N LEU A 13 12.48 6.95 -13.22
CA LEU A 13 11.79 5.94 -12.38
C LEU A 13 11.79 4.56 -13.05
N ALA A 14 11.58 4.53 -14.37
CA ALA A 14 11.64 3.30 -15.15
C ALA A 14 13.05 2.69 -15.13
N ALA A 15 14.09 3.50 -15.32
CA ALA A 15 15.48 3.05 -15.27
C ALA A 15 15.86 2.52 -13.89
N ILE A 16 15.45 3.19 -12.81
CA ILE A 16 15.65 2.74 -11.42
C ILE A 16 15.07 1.34 -11.21
N SER A 17 13.83 1.09 -11.64
CA SER A 17 13.16 -0.20 -11.49
C SER A 17 13.82 -1.31 -12.30
N ALA A 18 14.39 -0.98 -13.46
CA ALA A 18 15.12 -1.91 -14.32
C ALA A 18 16.53 -2.23 -13.80
N LEU A 19 17.19 -1.27 -13.16
CA LEU A 19 18.55 -1.38 -12.67
C LEU A 19 18.65 -2.04 -11.29
N TYR A 20 17.71 -1.76 -10.38
CA TYR A 20 17.80 -2.26 -8.99
C TYR A 20 17.43 -3.75 -8.92
N ARG A 21 18.27 -4.59 -9.52
CA ARG A 21 18.15 -6.05 -9.60
C ARG A 21 19.54 -6.70 -9.55
N PRO A 22 19.63 -7.95 -9.07
CA PRO A 22 20.94 -8.62 -8.86
C PRO A 22 21.88 -8.59 -10.08
N GLY A 23 21.37 -8.74 -11.31
CA GLY A 23 22.18 -8.74 -12.51
C GLY A 23 22.91 -7.40 -12.74
N PRO A 24 22.17 -6.30 -12.98
CA PRO A 24 22.77 -4.97 -13.16
C PRO A 24 23.60 -4.50 -11.95
N MET A 25 23.17 -4.85 -10.72
CA MET A 25 23.93 -4.54 -9.50
C MET A 25 25.30 -5.20 -9.51
N GLY A 26 25.39 -6.47 -9.85
CA GLY A 26 26.65 -7.22 -9.91
C GLY A 26 27.62 -6.73 -11.00
N MET A 27 27.13 -5.96 -11.96
CA MET A 27 27.94 -5.38 -13.06
C MET A 27 28.34 -3.91 -12.82
N GLY A 28 28.01 -3.34 -11.65
CA GLY A 28 28.34 -1.94 -11.33
C GLY A 28 27.50 -0.90 -12.08
N TYR A 29 26.39 -1.30 -12.70
CA TYR A 29 25.54 -0.39 -13.49
C TYR A 29 24.84 0.67 -12.63
N LEU A 30 24.62 0.39 -11.35
CA LEU A 30 24.02 1.36 -10.45
C LEU A 30 24.93 2.57 -10.25
N ASP A 31 26.20 2.33 -9.98
CA ASP A 31 27.16 3.40 -9.73
C ASP A 31 27.40 4.19 -11.02
N LYS A 32 27.59 3.51 -12.16
CA LYS A 32 27.71 4.17 -13.47
C LYS A 32 26.48 5.04 -13.79
N TYR A 33 25.28 4.55 -13.53
CA TYR A 33 24.05 5.34 -13.75
C TYR A 33 24.04 6.60 -12.89
N LEU A 34 24.40 6.49 -11.61
CA LEU A 34 24.46 7.62 -10.69
C LEU A 34 25.51 8.65 -11.10
N ASP A 35 26.70 8.19 -11.45
CA ASP A 35 27.83 9.06 -11.78
C ASP A 35 27.58 9.79 -13.10
N ARG A 36 27.06 9.11 -14.12
CA ARG A 36 26.69 9.71 -15.40
C ARG A 36 25.53 10.67 -15.27
N LYS A 37 24.50 10.31 -14.50
CA LYS A 37 23.37 11.21 -14.23
C LYS A 37 23.79 12.49 -13.50
N LYS A 38 24.79 12.42 -12.62
CA LYS A 38 25.35 13.56 -11.89
C LYS A 38 26.42 14.33 -12.67
N GLY A 39 26.78 13.85 -13.85
CA GLY A 39 27.86 14.44 -14.68
C GLY A 39 29.26 14.20 -14.11
N LEU A 40 29.46 13.18 -13.28
CA LEU A 40 30.74 12.77 -12.72
C LEU A 40 31.51 11.84 -13.69
N GLU A 41 30.79 11.16 -14.57
CA GLU A 41 31.33 10.34 -15.67
C GLU A 41 30.68 10.75 -16.98
N GLU A 42 31.42 10.71 -18.10
CA GLU A 42 30.87 10.98 -19.42
C GLU A 42 29.86 9.90 -19.84
N CYS A 43 28.79 10.33 -20.53
CA CYS A 43 27.74 9.43 -21.02
C CYS A 43 28.14 8.76 -22.32
N ASP A 44 29.26 8.05 -22.32
CA ASP A 44 29.76 7.35 -23.49
C ASP A 44 29.11 6.00 -23.69
N PHE A 45 28.65 5.77 -24.90
CA PHE A 45 28.28 4.47 -25.40
C PHE A 45 29.46 3.86 -26.19
N ASP A 46 29.61 2.54 -26.16
CA ASP A 46 30.75 1.84 -26.81
C ASP A 46 30.88 2.19 -28.30
N ILE A 47 29.79 2.58 -28.95
CA ILE A 47 29.74 3.04 -30.35
C ILE A 47 29.10 4.43 -30.37
N PRO A 48 29.90 5.52 -30.27
CA PRO A 48 29.44 6.90 -30.09
C PRO A 48 28.45 7.39 -31.15
N GLU A 49 28.53 6.87 -32.36
CA GLU A 49 27.65 7.20 -33.48
C GLU A 49 26.17 6.90 -33.16
N TYR A 50 25.90 5.94 -32.24
CA TYR A 50 24.57 5.51 -31.84
C TYR A 50 24.23 5.88 -30.38
N ASN A 51 25.00 6.78 -29.77
CA ASN A 51 24.77 7.19 -28.37
C ASN A 51 23.37 7.78 -28.15
N TYR A 52 22.76 8.38 -29.15
CA TYR A 52 21.42 8.95 -29.07
C TYR A 52 20.33 7.92 -28.73
N ILE A 53 20.51 6.63 -29.06
CA ILE A 53 19.58 5.55 -28.73
C ILE A 53 19.50 5.34 -27.23
N PHE A 54 20.59 5.54 -26.51
CA PHE A 54 20.73 5.30 -25.08
C PHE A 54 20.77 6.59 -24.26
N LYS A 55 20.35 7.71 -24.82
CA LYS A 55 20.37 9.02 -24.17
C LYS A 55 19.58 9.02 -22.87
N ASP A 56 18.38 8.44 -22.86
CA ASP A 56 17.50 8.38 -21.67
C ASP A 56 18.04 7.48 -20.55
N THR A 57 19.06 6.69 -20.83
CA THR A 57 19.72 5.79 -19.89
C THR A 57 21.19 6.14 -19.67
N TYR A 58 21.59 7.36 -19.99
CA TYR A 58 22.94 7.87 -19.83
C TYR A 58 24.00 6.98 -20.49
N GLY A 59 23.73 6.51 -21.70
CA GLY A 59 24.63 5.64 -22.47
C GLY A 59 24.67 4.17 -22.01
N LEU A 60 23.80 3.75 -21.12
CA LEU A 60 23.78 2.36 -20.63
C LEU A 60 22.74 1.52 -21.38
N MET A 61 23.13 0.31 -21.77
CA MET A 61 22.20 -0.69 -22.29
C MET A 61 21.36 -1.28 -21.12
N ILE A 62 20.14 -0.80 -20.96
CA ILE A 62 19.20 -1.26 -19.92
C ILE A 62 18.05 -2.00 -20.55
N TYR A 63 17.54 -1.50 -21.67
CA TYR A 63 16.31 -1.98 -22.29
C TYR A 63 16.55 -2.78 -23.56
N GLN A 64 15.74 -3.84 -23.73
CA GLN A 64 15.73 -4.65 -24.97
C GLN A 64 15.49 -3.80 -26.22
N GLU A 65 14.56 -2.84 -26.10
CA GLU A 65 14.15 -1.96 -27.19
C GLU A 65 15.31 -1.11 -27.76
N GLY A 66 16.21 -0.64 -26.91
CA GLY A 66 17.41 0.07 -27.37
C GLY A 66 18.31 -0.79 -28.24
N VAL A 67 18.50 -2.05 -27.86
CA VAL A 67 19.29 -3.01 -28.64
C VAL A 67 18.59 -3.41 -29.94
N MET A 68 17.25 -3.47 -29.94
CA MET A 68 16.47 -3.73 -31.16
C MET A 68 16.67 -2.60 -32.19
N ILE A 69 16.54 -1.34 -31.75
CA ILE A 69 16.77 -0.15 -32.60
C ILE A 69 18.21 -0.14 -33.12
N LEU A 70 19.16 -0.41 -32.23
CA LEU A 70 20.59 -0.47 -32.62
C LEU A 70 20.84 -1.52 -33.71
N ALA A 71 20.26 -2.72 -33.60
CA ALA A 71 20.40 -3.78 -34.60
C ALA A 71 19.80 -3.39 -35.95
N GLN A 72 18.69 -2.67 -35.98
CA GLN A 72 18.09 -2.14 -37.19
C GLN A 72 18.97 -1.08 -37.84
N GLU A 73 19.37 -0.07 -37.08
CA GLU A 73 20.04 1.11 -37.62
C GLU A 73 21.53 0.87 -37.92
N MET A 74 22.21 0.08 -37.07
CA MET A 74 23.64 -0.19 -37.22
C MET A 74 23.94 -1.38 -38.11
N SER A 75 23.07 -2.40 -38.14
CA SER A 75 23.36 -3.69 -38.78
C SER A 75 22.32 -4.13 -39.82
N ASP A 76 21.42 -3.23 -40.21
CA ASP A 76 20.37 -3.46 -41.21
C ASP A 76 19.50 -4.71 -40.95
N PHE A 77 19.18 -4.96 -39.68
CA PHE A 77 18.29 -6.04 -39.33
C PHE A 77 16.87 -5.73 -39.79
N THR A 78 16.24 -6.71 -40.42
CA THR A 78 14.83 -6.65 -40.76
C THR A 78 13.97 -6.84 -39.50
N ASP A 79 12.70 -6.45 -39.54
CA ASP A 79 11.75 -6.64 -38.41
C ASP A 79 11.68 -8.07 -37.91
N ILE A 80 11.78 -9.06 -38.83
CA ILE A 80 11.79 -10.49 -38.48
C ILE A 80 13.05 -10.84 -37.68
N GLU A 81 14.22 -10.34 -38.06
CA GLU A 81 15.49 -10.62 -37.39
C GLU A 81 15.57 -9.89 -36.05
N VAL A 82 15.03 -8.69 -35.97
CA VAL A 82 14.85 -7.98 -34.68
C VAL A 82 13.94 -8.75 -33.71
N ASP A 83 12.86 -9.37 -34.21
CA ASP A 83 12.02 -10.21 -33.36
C ASP A 83 12.75 -11.48 -32.88
N VAL A 84 13.60 -12.07 -33.72
CA VAL A 84 14.49 -13.17 -33.31
C VAL A 84 15.47 -12.70 -32.24
N LEU A 85 16.09 -11.54 -32.43
CA LEU A 85 17.00 -10.94 -31.44
C LEU A 85 16.28 -10.67 -30.12
N ARG A 86 15.10 -10.07 -30.16
CA ARG A 86 14.26 -9.83 -28.97
C ARG A 86 13.95 -11.13 -28.23
N LYS A 87 13.57 -12.20 -28.97
CA LYS A 87 13.33 -13.53 -28.39
C LYS A 87 14.57 -14.14 -27.76
N ALA A 88 15.71 -13.98 -28.41
CA ALA A 88 17.01 -14.47 -27.91
C ALA A 88 17.39 -13.81 -26.58
N VAL A 89 17.29 -12.48 -26.53
CA VAL A 89 17.51 -11.68 -25.32
C VAL A 89 16.48 -12.01 -24.23
N GLY A 90 15.20 -12.02 -24.56
CA GLY A 90 14.12 -12.31 -23.61
C GLY A 90 14.19 -13.71 -22.99
N LYS A 91 14.63 -14.72 -23.76
CA LYS A 91 14.81 -16.11 -23.30
C LYS A 91 16.22 -16.36 -22.73
N LYS A 92 17.09 -15.35 -22.72
CA LYS A 92 18.49 -15.47 -22.29
C LYS A 92 19.25 -16.59 -23.03
N SER A 93 18.97 -16.75 -24.30
CA SER A 93 19.52 -17.83 -25.12
C SER A 93 20.81 -17.40 -25.83
N ILE A 94 21.94 -17.71 -25.23
CA ILE A 94 23.28 -17.43 -25.79
C ILE A 94 23.43 -18.10 -27.18
N THR A 95 22.93 -19.32 -27.35
CA THR A 95 23.00 -20.04 -28.63
C THR A 95 22.28 -19.26 -29.73
N LEU A 96 21.07 -18.76 -29.45
CA LEU A 96 20.30 -17.99 -30.43
C LEU A 96 20.95 -16.62 -30.70
N LEU A 97 21.48 -15.95 -29.67
CA LEU A 97 22.24 -14.72 -29.83
C LEU A 97 23.44 -14.96 -30.76
N ASN A 98 24.27 -15.98 -30.48
CA ASN A 98 25.44 -16.29 -31.31
C ASN A 98 25.10 -16.62 -32.76
N SER A 99 23.90 -17.13 -33.04
CA SER A 99 23.48 -17.36 -34.45
C SER A 99 23.27 -16.05 -35.23
N LEU A 100 23.06 -14.92 -34.54
CA LEU A 100 22.86 -13.62 -35.13
C LEU A 100 24.18 -12.82 -35.25
N LYS A 101 25.28 -13.26 -34.61
CA LYS A 101 26.53 -12.53 -34.50
C LYS A 101 27.11 -12.13 -35.86
N THR A 102 27.27 -13.11 -36.75
CA THR A 102 27.88 -12.87 -38.07
C THR A 102 27.14 -11.81 -38.87
N LYS A 103 25.79 -11.91 -38.88
CA LYS A 103 24.99 -10.92 -39.59
C LYS A 103 25.10 -9.53 -38.94
N PHE A 104 25.08 -9.46 -37.63
CA PHE A 104 25.17 -8.22 -36.88
C PHE A 104 26.50 -7.49 -37.20
N ILE A 105 27.61 -8.21 -37.08
CA ILE A 105 28.94 -7.66 -37.34
C ILE A 105 29.09 -7.26 -38.83
N THR A 106 28.70 -8.16 -39.76
CA THR A 106 28.81 -7.84 -41.19
C THR A 106 27.98 -6.62 -41.61
N GLY A 107 26.73 -6.51 -41.09
CA GLY A 107 25.88 -5.33 -41.35
C GLY A 107 26.50 -4.06 -40.81
N ALA A 108 26.99 -4.06 -39.58
CA ALA A 108 27.63 -2.89 -38.97
C ALA A 108 28.94 -2.48 -39.67
N MET A 109 29.73 -3.44 -40.09
CA MET A 109 30.94 -3.17 -40.90
C MET A 109 30.58 -2.51 -42.22
N ASN A 110 29.53 -2.92 -42.91
CA ASN A 110 29.04 -2.29 -44.15
C ASN A 110 28.61 -0.84 -43.91
N ASN A 111 28.17 -0.51 -42.69
CA ASN A 111 27.82 0.84 -42.23
C ASN A 111 29.01 1.59 -41.63
N GLY A 112 30.25 1.09 -41.83
CA GLY A 112 31.49 1.79 -41.53
C GLY A 112 32.03 1.66 -40.12
N ILE A 113 31.49 0.73 -39.31
CA ILE A 113 31.98 0.49 -37.95
C ILE A 113 33.15 -0.50 -37.98
N ASP A 114 34.18 -0.23 -37.18
CA ASP A 114 35.38 -1.06 -37.07
C ASP A 114 35.08 -2.42 -36.44
N GLU A 115 35.64 -3.51 -37.04
CA GLU A 115 35.39 -4.89 -36.61
C GLU A 115 35.87 -5.15 -35.17
N ILE A 116 36.99 -4.58 -34.76
CA ILE A 116 37.55 -4.79 -33.42
C ILE A 116 36.58 -4.23 -32.34
N ARG A 117 36.03 -3.04 -32.64
CA ARG A 117 35.01 -2.42 -31.77
C ARG A 117 33.75 -3.26 -31.71
N LEU A 118 33.33 -3.82 -32.84
CA LEU A 118 32.10 -4.65 -32.91
C LEU A 118 32.24 -5.98 -32.17
N GLU A 119 33.40 -6.60 -32.22
CA GLU A 119 33.64 -7.83 -31.43
C GLU A 119 33.58 -7.57 -29.93
N ALA A 120 34.23 -6.51 -29.45
CA ALA A 120 34.15 -6.09 -28.04
C ALA A 120 32.72 -5.71 -27.63
N PHE A 121 32.01 -5.01 -28.50
CA PHE A 121 30.62 -4.65 -28.27
C PHE A 121 29.72 -5.88 -28.21
N TRP A 122 29.93 -6.89 -29.06
CA TRP A 122 29.16 -8.11 -29.06
C TRP A 122 29.27 -8.88 -27.73
N ASP A 123 30.44 -8.91 -27.13
CA ASP A 123 30.63 -9.54 -25.81
C ASP A 123 29.84 -8.81 -24.71
N ASN A 124 29.80 -7.46 -24.77
CA ASN A 124 28.95 -6.66 -23.89
C ASN A 124 27.46 -6.93 -24.13
N LEU A 125 27.05 -7.10 -25.40
CA LEU A 125 25.67 -7.44 -25.77
C LEU A 125 25.26 -8.84 -25.24
N LEU A 126 26.14 -9.81 -25.28
CA LEU A 126 25.90 -11.14 -24.71
C LEU A 126 25.69 -11.08 -23.20
N ALA A 127 26.53 -10.30 -22.50
CA ALA A 127 26.38 -10.07 -21.07
C ALA A 127 25.05 -9.36 -20.76
N PHE A 128 24.74 -8.31 -21.52
CA PHE A 128 23.45 -7.60 -21.43
C PHE A 128 22.26 -8.52 -21.62
N GLY A 129 22.32 -9.47 -22.56
CA GLY A 129 21.23 -10.42 -22.83
C GLY A 129 20.78 -11.23 -21.60
N LEU A 130 21.62 -11.35 -20.58
CA LEU A 130 21.28 -12.06 -19.34
C LEU A 130 20.37 -11.23 -18.39
N TYR A 131 20.36 -9.92 -18.52
CA TYR A 131 19.64 -9.02 -17.61
C TYR A 131 18.80 -7.94 -18.30
N ALA A 132 18.75 -7.91 -19.61
CA ALA A 132 17.94 -6.99 -20.40
C ALA A 132 16.51 -6.89 -19.91
N PHE A 133 15.96 -5.68 -19.89
CA PHE A 133 14.62 -5.41 -19.36
C PHE A 133 13.68 -4.87 -20.44
N ASN A 134 12.39 -5.12 -20.31
CA ASN A 134 11.39 -4.57 -21.21
C ASN A 134 11.07 -3.11 -20.82
N LYS A 135 11.25 -2.16 -21.71
CA LYS A 135 11.01 -0.72 -21.47
C LYS A 135 9.54 -0.44 -21.17
N SER A 136 8.62 -1.05 -21.94
CA SER A 136 7.18 -0.83 -21.76
C SER A 136 6.71 -1.25 -20.38
N HIS A 137 7.20 -2.39 -19.87
CA HIS A 137 6.90 -2.84 -18.51
C HIS A 137 7.44 -1.85 -17.46
N SER A 138 8.69 -1.41 -17.60
CA SER A 138 9.28 -0.41 -16.70
C SER A 138 8.50 0.90 -16.68
N ILE A 139 8.11 1.42 -17.82
CA ILE A 139 7.36 2.68 -17.94
C ILE A 139 5.97 2.53 -17.29
N ALA A 140 5.27 1.40 -17.51
CA ALA A 140 3.97 1.16 -16.89
C ALA A 140 4.06 1.18 -15.35
N TYR A 141 5.05 0.50 -14.78
CA TYR A 141 5.27 0.52 -13.32
C TYR A 141 5.78 1.87 -12.81
N ALA A 142 6.62 2.57 -13.57
CA ALA A 142 7.07 3.91 -13.22
C ALA A 142 5.91 4.90 -13.13
N LEU A 143 4.92 4.80 -14.01
CA LEU A 143 3.72 5.62 -13.96
C LEU A 143 2.91 5.36 -12.69
N ILE A 144 2.69 4.09 -12.33
CA ILE A 144 2.00 3.72 -11.09
C ILE A 144 2.78 4.22 -9.86
N THR A 145 4.11 4.06 -9.88
CA THR A 145 4.99 4.54 -8.81
C THR A 145 4.87 6.05 -8.63
N TYR A 146 4.86 6.80 -9.73
CA TYR A 146 4.67 8.24 -9.70
C TYR A 146 3.29 8.61 -9.15
N GLN A 147 2.22 7.99 -9.64
CA GLN A 147 0.85 8.26 -9.20
C GLN A 147 0.67 8.00 -7.70
N THR A 148 1.16 6.87 -7.21
CA THR A 148 1.07 6.51 -5.78
C THR A 148 1.92 7.43 -4.90
N ALA A 149 3.12 7.81 -5.34
CA ALA A 149 3.95 8.77 -4.65
C ALA A 149 3.32 10.17 -4.60
N TRP A 150 2.71 10.60 -5.70
CA TRP A 150 2.00 11.87 -5.80
C TRP A 150 0.78 11.89 -4.86
N LEU A 151 -0.04 10.83 -4.87
CA LEU A 151 -1.18 10.70 -3.96
C LEU A 151 -0.73 10.72 -2.50
N LYS A 152 0.32 9.97 -2.16
CA LYS A 152 0.87 9.98 -0.79
C LYS A 152 1.37 11.37 -0.36
N ALA A 153 1.92 12.17 -1.28
CA ALA A 153 2.43 13.50 -0.99
C ALA A 153 1.33 14.55 -0.84
N HIS A 154 0.25 14.46 -1.62
CA HIS A 154 -0.80 15.48 -1.69
C HIS A 154 -2.07 15.10 -0.89
N TYR A 155 -2.33 13.80 -0.70
CA TYR A 155 -3.48 13.25 0.00
C TYR A 155 -3.03 12.13 0.94
N PRO A 156 -2.16 12.45 1.92
CA PRO A 156 -1.51 11.42 2.73
C PRO A 156 -2.49 10.60 3.57
N SER A 157 -3.52 11.21 4.15
CA SER A 157 -4.51 10.52 4.98
C SER A 157 -5.33 9.54 4.15
N GLU A 158 -5.85 9.97 3.00
CA GLU A 158 -6.64 9.14 2.09
C GLU A 158 -5.80 8.00 1.50
N PHE A 159 -4.54 8.30 1.15
CA PHE A 159 -3.62 7.29 0.65
C PHE A 159 -3.35 6.21 1.71
N MET A 160 -3.03 6.62 2.94
CA MET A 160 -2.75 5.68 4.03
C MET A 160 -3.99 4.89 4.45
N ALA A 161 -5.18 5.53 4.51
CA ALA A 161 -6.43 4.85 4.79
C ALA A 161 -6.73 3.77 3.74
N SER A 162 -6.56 4.09 2.45
CA SER A 162 -6.74 3.13 1.37
C SER A 162 -5.72 1.98 1.42
N LEU A 163 -4.46 2.29 1.71
CA LEU A 163 -3.39 1.30 1.81
C LEU A 163 -3.66 0.31 2.96
N ILE A 164 -4.07 0.82 4.13
CA ILE A 164 -4.40 0.00 5.30
C ILE A 164 -5.65 -0.85 5.02
N SER A 165 -6.67 -0.29 4.36
CA SER A 165 -7.93 -0.99 4.03
C SER A 165 -7.71 -2.19 3.11
N LEU A 166 -6.75 -2.12 2.20
CA LEU A 166 -6.45 -3.16 1.22
C LEU A 166 -5.50 -4.24 1.75
N GLU A 167 -4.88 -4.01 2.91
CA GLU A 167 -3.92 -4.94 3.46
C GLU A 167 -4.62 -6.07 4.22
N SER A 168 -4.30 -7.30 3.85
CA SER A 168 -4.86 -8.51 4.47
C SER A 168 -4.02 -9.04 5.64
N GLU A 169 -2.71 -8.71 5.65
CA GLU A 169 -1.78 -9.18 6.67
C GLU A 169 -1.71 -8.19 7.83
N ALA A 170 -2.10 -8.64 9.03
CA ALA A 170 -2.21 -7.78 10.21
C ALA A 170 -0.87 -7.10 10.62
N ASP A 171 0.25 -7.81 10.48
CA ASP A 171 1.57 -7.27 10.80
C ASP A 171 1.97 -6.16 9.81
N GLN A 172 1.65 -6.33 8.54
CA GLN A 172 1.91 -5.31 7.52
C GLN A 172 0.99 -4.09 7.69
N ALA A 173 -0.29 -4.31 8.01
CA ALA A 173 -1.22 -3.23 8.34
C ALA A 173 -0.72 -2.40 9.53
N ALA A 174 -0.18 -3.05 10.57
CA ALA A 174 0.41 -2.38 11.73
C ALA A 174 1.60 -1.48 11.35
N LEU A 175 2.46 -1.92 10.41
CA LEU A 175 3.56 -1.10 9.87
C LEU A 175 3.05 0.13 9.10
N TYR A 176 1.97 0.00 8.34
CA TYR A 176 1.36 1.13 7.65
C TYR A 176 0.74 2.13 8.62
N ILE A 177 0.10 1.66 9.69
CA ILE A 177 -0.44 2.50 10.76
C ILE A 177 0.68 3.28 11.47
N GLU A 178 1.78 2.60 11.78
CA GLU A 178 2.95 3.27 12.37
C GLU A 178 3.54 4.31 11.41
N ASN A 179 3.61 4.01 10.10
CA ASN A 179 4.05 4.97 9.10
C ASN A 179 3.11 6.20 9.02
N ALA A 180 1.79 6.00 9.13
CA ALA A 180 0.83 7.10 9.19
C ALA A 180 1.09 8.00 10.40
N LYS A 181 1.30 7.41 11.58
CA LYS A 181 1.64 8.15 12.82
C LYS A 181 2.94 8.98 12.67
N GLN A 182 3.98 8.39 12.06
CA GLN A 182 5.24 9.12 11.76
C GLN A 182 5.03 10.29 10.78
N MET A 183 4.00 10.24 9.95
CA MET A 183 3.59 11.32 9.07
C MET A 183 2.70 12.37 9.77
N GLY A 184 2.42 12.21 11.07
CA GLY A 184 1.55 13.08 11.85
C GLY A 184 0.06 12.83 11.65
N ILE A 185 -0.32 11.67 11.12
CA ILE A 185 -1.71 11.26 10.87
C ILE A 185 -2.09 10.28 11.99
N ASN A 186 -3.09 10.64 12.81
CA ASN A 186 -3.59 9.72 13.82
C ASN A 186 -4.47 8.65 13.18
N VAL A 187 -4.48 7.48 13.81
CA VAL A 187 -5.43 6.41 13.47
C VAL A 187 -6.34 6.22 14.67
N LEU A 188 -7.59 6.62 14.50
CA LEU A 188 -8.61 6.65 15.55
C LEU A 188 -9.35 5.31 15.62
N PRO A 189 -9.83 4.91 16.82
CA PRO A 189 -10.66 3.71 16.99
C PRO A 189 -11.92 3.75 16.12
N PRO A 190 -12.59 2.60 15.92
CA PRO A 190 -13.92 2.63 15.36
C PRO A 190 -14.85 3.53 16.19
N ASP A 191 -15.71 4.27 15.52
CA ASP A 191 -16.73 5.14 16.13
C ASP A 191 -18.10 4.77 15.56
N ILE A 192 -19.08 4.52 16.43
CA ILE A 192 -20.38 4.04 16.01
C ILE A 192 -21.15 5.01 15.12
N ASN A 193 -20.81 6.31 15.15
CA ASN A 193 -21.46 7.36 14.38
C ASN A 193 -20.63 7.88 13.21
N GLN A 194 -19.31 7.69 13.22
CA GLN A 194 -18.43 8.28 12.23
C GLN A 194 -17.79 7.23 11.31
N SER A 195 -17.54 6.03 11.82
CA SER A 195 -16.93 4.97 11.02
C SER A 195 -17.86 4.47 9.93
N GLY A 196 -17.29 4.32 8.75
CA GLY A 196 -17.91 3.63 7.62
C GLY A 196 -17.62 2.12 7.63
N ARG A 197 -17.90 1.49 6.48
CA ARG A 197 -17.53 0.09 6.26
C ARG A 197 -16.02 -0.10 6.30
N ASP A 198 -15.31 0.68 5.48
CA ASP A 198 -13.85 0.65 5.35
C ASP A 198 -13.22 1.83 6.09
N PHE A 199 -11.88 1.88 6.15
CA PHE A 199 -11.19 3.03 6.70
C PHE A 199 -11.64 4.31 5.98
N SER A 200 -11.86 5.37 6.74
CA SER A 200 -12.31 6.66 6.23
C SER A 200 -11.52 7.79 6.89
N ILE A 201 -11.75 9.01 6.44
CA ILE A 201 -11.09 10.19 6.99
C ILE A 201 -12.10 10.96 7.84
N SER A 202 -11.70 11.29 9.06
CA SER A 202 -12.47 12.15 9.96
C SER A 202 -12.48 13.60 9.47
N LEU A 203 -13.38 14.41 9.98
CA LEU A 203 -13.40 15.86 9.70
C LEU A 203 -12.09 16.57 10.11
N GLY A 204 -11.32 15.99 11.02
CA GLY A 204 -10.01 16.48 11.45
C GLY A 204 -8.84 16.06 10.57
N GLY A 205 -9.08 15.19 9.57
CA GLY A 205 -8.02 14.66 8.70
C GLY A 205 -7.34 13.39 9.21
N ASP A 206 -7.77 12.86 10.35
CA ASP A 206 -7.28 11.59 10.91
C ASP A 206 -7.98 10.38 10.26
N ILE A 207 -7.35 9.23 10.30
CA ILE A 207 -7.89 7.98 9.76
C ILE A 207 -8.80 7.33 10.81
N LEU A 208 -10.05 7.05 10.43
CA LEU A 208 -11.01 6.28 11.23
C LEU A 208 -11.00 4.80 10.84
N PHE A 209 -10.95 3.94 11.83
CA PHE A 209 -11.11 2.50 11.63
C PHE A 209 -12.47 2.15 11.04
N GLY A 210 -12.47 1.33 9.99
CA GLY A 210 -13.69 0.81 9.38
C GLY A 210 -14.21 -0.44 10.10
N PHE A 211 -15.53 -0.63 10.11
CA PHE A 211 -16.15 -1.76 10.77
C PHE A 211 -15.85 -3.12 10.13
N SER A 212 -15.52 -3.16 8.82
CA SER A 212 -15.18 -4.40 8.11
C SER A 212 -13.89 -5.06 8.62
N THR A 213 -13.03 -4.29 9.28
CA THR A 213 -11.76 -4.79 9.84
C THR A 213 -11.91 -5.31 11.27
N VAL A 214 -13.05 -5.04 11.92
CA VAL A 214 -13.32 -5.52 13.29
C VAL A 214 -13.71 -7.00 13.26
N LYS A 215 -12.89 -7.84 13.85
CA LYS A 215 -13.14 -9.29 13.89
C LYS A 215 -14.49 -9.61 14.59
N ASN A 216 -15.18 -10.59 14.07
CA ASN A 216 -16.49 -11.05 14.56
C ASN A 216 -17.64 -10.05 14.32
N LEU A 217 -17.43 -8.99 13.54
CA LEU A 217 -18.48 -8.09 13.10
C LEU A 217 -18.82 -8.44 11.64
N GLY A 218 -19.96 -9.07 11.41
CA GLY A 218 -20.34 -9.54 10.08
C GLY A 218 -20.88 -8.42 9.19
N ASP A 219 -20.65 -8.50 7.89
CA ASP A 219 -21.03 -7.50 6.87
C ASP A 219 -22.51 -7.05 6.97
N LYS A 220 -23.43 -7.97 7.26
CA LYS A 220 -24.86 -7.64 7.39
C LYS A 220 -25.15 -6.78 8.62
N ALA A 221 -24.46 -7.05 9.74
CA ALA A 221 -24.58 -6.24 10.92
C ALA A 221 -23.99 -4.84 10.70
N VAL A 222 -22.83 -4.77 10.07
CA VAL A 222 -22.20 -3.49 9.66
C VAL A 222 -23.17 -2.66 8.84
N GLN A 223 -23.72 -3.21 7.76
CA GLN A 223 -24.64 -2.46 6.91
C GLN A 223 -25.87 -1.95 7.67
N GLN A 224 -26.47 -2.77 8.54
CA GLN A 224 -27.62 -2.38 9.34
C GLN A 224 -27.31 -1.27 10.36
N ILE A 225 -26.09 -1.27 10.91
CA ILE A 225 -25.62 -0.19 11.79
C ILE A 225 -25.48 1.11 10.99
N LEU A 226 -24.83 1.05 9.82
CA LEU A 226 -24.62 2.21 8.94
C LEU A 226 -25.96 2.81 8.47
N ASP A 227 -26.94 1.99 8.17
CA ASP A 227 -28.27 2.44 7.72
C ASP A 227 -29.06 3.17 8.84
N LEU A 228 -28.70 2.96 10.11
CA LEU A 228 -29.36 3.54 11.28
C LEU A 228 -28.62 4.72 11.92
N GLN A 229 -27.40 5.00 11.49
CA GLN A 229 -26.65 6.18 11.96
C GLN A 229 -27.38 7.48 11.58
N PRO A 230 -27.26 8.54 12.37
CA PRO A 230 -26.53 8.63 13.64
C PRO A 230 -27.36 8.18 14.83
N PHE A 231 -26.64 7.78 15.90
CA PHE A 231 -27.22 7.44 17.21
C PHE A 231 -26.96 8.59 18.19
N ASN A 232 -28.03 9.06 18.86
CA ASN A 232 -27.93 10.20 19.78
C ASN A 232 -27.28 9.85 21.11
N SER A 233 -27.44 8.61 21.53
CA SER A 233 -26.90 8.08 22.80
C SER A 233 -26.70 6.58 22.72
N PHE A 234 -26.06 5.98 23.73
CA PHE A 234 -25.94 4.53 23.83
C PHE A 234 -27.30 3.85 23.95
N GLY A 235 -28.23 4.46 24.72
CA GLY A 235 -29.62 4.00 24.83
C GLY A 235 -30.34 4.02 23.47
N ASP A 236 -30.21 5.09 22.69
CA ASP A 236 -30.79 5.20 21.33
C ASP A 236 -30.22 4.11 20.41
N PHE A 237 -28.89 3.87 20.46
CA PHE A 237 -28.26 2.78 19.72
C PHE A 237 -28.89 1.42 20.06
N LEU A 238 -29.01 1.10 21.34
CA LEU A 238 -29.58 -0.17 21.80
C LEU A 238 -31.06 -0.32 21.41
N ILE A 239 -31.86 0.75 21.54
CA ILE A 239 -33.29 0.76 21.17
C ILE A 239 -33.46 0.55 19.67
N LYS A 240 -32.78 1.34 18.84
CA LYS A 240 -32.88 1.28 17.36
C LYS A 240 -32.42 -0.06 16.79
N THR A 241 -31.46 -0.71 17.43
CA THR A 241 -30.88 -1.96 16.95
C THR A 241 -31.50 -3.20 17.60
N SER A 242 -32.33 -3.04 18.64
CA SER A 242 -33.03 -4.13 19.32
C SER A 242 -33.96 -4.90 18.38
N GLY A 243 -33.87 -6.24 18.39
CA GLY A 243 -34.67 -7.11 17.54
C GLY A 243 -34.18 -7.26 16.09
N ILE A 244 -33.12 -6.58 15.67
CA ILE A 244 -32.54 -6.74 14.35
C ILE A 244 -31.77 -8.07 14.29
N ARG A 245 -32.16 -8.94 13.34
CA ARG A 245 -31.71 -10.35 13.26
C ARG A 245 -30.18 -10.55 13.27
N ASN A 246 -29.44 -9.66 12.67
CA ASN A 246 -27.97 -9.82 12.55
C ASN A 246 -27.21 -9.05 13.65
N ILE A 247 -27.90 -8.26 14.48
CA ILE A 247 -27.33 -7.53 15.60
C ILE A 247 -27.69 -8.28 16.88
N ASN A 248 -26.84 -9.21 17.26
CA ASN A 248 -27.03 -10.06 18.44
C ASN A 248 -26.08 -9.63 19.57
N LYS A 249 -26.21 -10.31 20.74
CA LYS A 249 -25.37 -10.07 21.91
C LYS A 249 -23.86 -9.93 21.56
N LYS A 250 -23.33 -10.83 20.73
CA LYS A 250 -21.91 -10.81 20.36
C LYS A 250 -21.52 -9.55 19.60
N VAL A 251 -22.41 -9.01 18.77
CA VAL A 251 -22.18 -7.75 18.03
C VAL A 251 -22.06 -6.58 19.00
N TYR A 252 -22.96 -6.45 19.97
CA TYR A 252 -22.86 -5.42 21.01
C TYR A 252 -21.56 -5.54 21.81
N GLU A 253 -21.22 -6.74 22.27
CA GLU A 253 -19.97 -6.97 23.00
C GLU A 253 -18.72 -6.56 22.17
N VAL A 254 -18.72 -6.88 20.89
CA VAL A 254 -17.60 -6.53 19.99
C VAL A 254 -17.49 -5.02 19.82
N LEU A 255 -18.62 -4.32 19.55
CA LEU A 255 -18.63 -2.87 19.37
C LEU A 255 -18.22 -2.11 20.65
N ILE A 256 -18.63 -2.58 21.82
CA ILE A 256 -18.21 -2.00 23.09
C ILE A 256 -16.71 -2.25 23.32
N LYS A 257 -16.26 -3.50 23.18
CA LYS A 257 -14.86 -3.89 23.44
C LYS A 257 -13.85 -3.25 22.50
N CYS A 258 -14.22 -3.02 21.24
CA CYS A 258 -13.32 -2.33 20.27
C CYS A 258 -13.33 -0.80 20.42
N GLY A 259 -14.12 -0.24 21.35
CA GLY A 259 -14.19 1.19 21.61
C GLY A 259 -15.17 1.95 20.73
N ALA A 260 -15.92 1.30 19.85
CA ALA A 260 -16.85 1.97 18.94
C ALA A 260 -17.97 2.78 19.66
N CYS A 261 -18.25 2.46 20.91
CA CYS A 261 -19.28 3.10 21.72
C CYS A 261 -18.71 4.13 22.74
N ASP A 262 -17.40 4.34 22.79
CA ASP A 262 -16.75 5.22 23.80
C ASP A 262 -17.20 6.68 23.68
N PHE A 263 -17.60 7.10 22.48
CA PHE A 263 -18.16 8.44 22.23
C PHE A 263 -19.34 8.80 23.15
N PHE A 264 -20.10 7.80 23.61
CA PHE A 264 -21.25 8.05 24.50
C PHE A 264 -20.89 8.37 25.95
N GLY A 265 -19.60 8.28 26.33
CA GLY A 265 -19.08 8.70 27.64
C GLY A 265 -19.34 7.72 28.79
N PHE A 266 -19.82 6.51 28.51
CA PHE A 266 -19.93 5.44 29.48
C PHE A 266 -18.70 4.54 29.47
N ASN A 267 -18.30 4.03 30.63
CA ASN A 267 -17.24 3.04 30.74
C ASN A 267 -17.62 1.74 30.00
N ARG A 268 -16.68 1.12 29.32
CA ARG A 268 -16.93 -0.17 28.64
C ARG A 268 -17.43 -1.24 29.60
N SER A 269 -16.94 -1.23 30.84
CA SER A 269 -17.43 -2.10 31.95
C SER A 269 -18.93 -1.89 32.24
N ALA A 270 -19.40 -0.65 32.36
CA ALA A 270 -20.79 -0.31 32.61
C ALA A 270 -21.69 -0.74 31.44
N MET A 271 -21.26 -0.46 30.21
CA MET A 271 -21.97 -0.88 28.99
C MET A 271 -22.10 -2.40 28.91
N LEU A 272 -20.97 -3.13 29.08
CA LEU A 272 -20.96 -4.61 29.02
C LEU A 272 -21.83 -5.28 30.12
N ALA A 273 -21.83 -4.70 31.30
CA ALA A 273 -22.60 -5.27 32.41
C ALA A 273 -24.13 -5.16 32.21
N ASN A 274 -24.62 -4.11 31.56
CA ASN A 274 -26.03 -3.74 31.63
C ASN A 274 -26.75 -3.62 30.27
N PHE A 275 -26.10 -3.73 29.12
CA PHE A 275 -26.78 -3.56 27.83
C PHE A 275 -27.92 -4.59 27.62
N GLU A 276 -27.72 -5.83 28.05
CA GLU A 276 -28.77 -6.87 27.93
C GLU A 276 -29.98 -6.56 28.79
N LEU A 277 -29.75 -6.09 30.02
CA LEU A 277 -30.83 -5.69 30.92
C LEU A 277 -31.61 -4.51 30.36
N TYR A 278 -30.90 -3.50 29.85
CA TYR A 278 -31.48 -2.33 29.19
C TYR A 278 -32.39 -2.72 28.02
N ILE A 279 -31.89 -3.56 27.11
CA ILE A 279 -32.67 -4.06 25.96
C ILE A 279 -33.89 -4.88 26.44
N SER A 280 -33.73 -5.74 27.45
CA SER A 280 -34.83 -6.54 28.01
C SER A 280 -35.93 -5.67 28.59
N ASP A 281 -35.55 -4.63 29.34
CA ASP A 281 -36.52 -3.72 29.97
C ASP A 281 -37.16 -2.78 28.95
N TRP A 282 -36.44 -2.34 27.93
CA TRP A 282 -37.02 -1.65 26.80
C TRP A 282 -38.13 -2.51 26.15
N ASN A 283 -37.84 -3.75 25.81
CA ASN A 283 -38.79 -4.63 25.13
C ASN A 283 -40.07 -4.88 25.96
N LYS A 284 -39.98 -4.86 27.32
CA LYS A 284 -41.13 -4.97 28.21
C LYS A 284 -41.96 -3.68 28.24
N ASN A 285 -41.34 -2.53 28.09
CA ASN A 285 -41.94 -1.21 28.26
C ASN A 285 -42.30 -0.50 26.94
N ALA A 286 -41.86 -1.02 25.80
CA ALA A 286 -42.04 -0.41 24.48
C ALA A 286 -43.51 -0.15 24.09
N SER A 287 -44.46 -0.81 24.70
CA SER A 287 -45.89 -0.60 24.48
C SER A 287 -46.49 0.57 25.30
N CYS A 288 -45.82 1.02 26.35
CA CYS A 288 -46.34 2.01 27.31
C CYS A 288 -45.41 3.24 27.50
N MET A 289 -44.23 3.24 26.91
CA MET A 289 -43.24 4.30 27.03
C MET A 289 -42.63 4.62 25.67
N SER A 290 -42.43 5.89 25.37
CA SER A 290 -41.72 6.30 24.14
C SER A 290 -40.22 5.99 24.22
N PRO A 291 -39.52 5.82 23.06
CA PRO A 291 -38.06 5.66 23.02
C PRO A 291 -37.32 6.75 23.78
N ALA A 292 -37.71 8.00 23.62
CA ALA A 292 -37.04 9.15 24.26
C ALA A 292 -37.22 9.15 25.80
N GLU A 293 -38.39 8.76 26.31
CA GLU A 293 -38.63 8.63 27.76
C GLU A 293 -37.82 7.49 28.36
N PHE A 294 -37.63 6.39 27.63
CA PHE A 294 -36.83 5.27 28.10
C PHE A 294 -35.32 5.59 28.01
N GLU A 295 -34.89 6.23 26.93
CA GLU A 295 -33.52 6.70 26.76
C GLU A 295 -33.06 7.62 27.90
N ALA A 296 -33.94 8.50 28.38
CA ALA A 296 -33.63 9.41 29.51
C ALA A 296 -33.20 8.65 30.78
N LYS A 297 -33.54 7.37 30.91
CA LYS A 297 -33.15 6.52 32.05
C LYS A 297 -31.82 5.80 31.89
N GLN A 298 -31.12 5.99 30.74
CA GLN A 298 -29.89 5.23 30.47
C GLN A 298 -28.82 5.37 31.55
N SER A 299 -28.72 6.53 32.22
CA SER A 299 -27.77 6.77 33.32
C SER A 299 -28.03 5.94 34.57
N GLU A 300 -29.27 5.39 34.74
CA GLU A 300 -29.61 4.46 35.83
C GLU A 300 -28.98 3.09 35.58
N TYR A 301 -28.78 2.72 34.30
CA TYR A 301 -28.19 1.45 33.88
C TYR A 301 -26.67 1.56 33.70
N PHE A 302 -26.20 2.65 33.07
CA PHE A 302 -24.81 2.82 32.71
C PHE A 302 -24.13 3.84 33.62
N ASN A 303 -23.88 3.44 34.86
CA ASN A 303 -23.27 4.30 35.89
C ASN A 303 -21.78 4.00 36.02
N ASN A 304 -20.95 4.97 35.65
CA ASN A 304 -19.48 4.86 35.68
C ASN A 304 -18.94 4.72 37.14
N ASP A 305 -19.60 5.32 38.12
CA ASP A 305 -19.17 5.21 39.51
C ASP A 305 -19.39 3.80 40.06
N GLN A 306 -20.45 3.15 39.59
CA GLN A 306 -20.78 1.76 40.00
C GLN A 306 -19.93 0.74 39.25
N TYR A 307 -19.56 1.04 38.02
CA TYR A 307 -18.77 0.18 37.15
C TYR A 307 -17.50 0.94 36.69
N PRO A 308 -16.42 0.98 37.50
CA PRO A 308 -15.17 1.59 37.11
C PRO A 308 -14.61 0.95 35.84
N GLU A 309 -13.88 1.72 35.05
CA GLU A 309 -13.36 1.24 33.79
C GLU A 309 -12.42 0.06 33.97
N MET A 310 -12.35 -0.79 32.96
CA MET A 310 -11.46 -1.93 32.92
C MET A 310 -9.99 -1.50 32.98
N PRO A 311 -9.10 -2.31 33.56
CA PRO A 311 -7.66 -2.04 33.50
C PRO A 311 -7.20 -1.87 32.05
N LEU A 312 -6.32 -0.90 31.81
CA LEU A 312 -5.80 -0.59 30.47
C LEU A 312 -5.29 -1.84 29.74
N LEU A 313 -4.64 -2.76 30.45
CA LEU A 313 -4.16 -4.02 29.87
C LEU A 313 -5.28 -4.88 29.26
N GLU A 314 -6.45 -4.92 29.88
CA GLU A 314 -7.61 -5.64 29.33
C GLU A 314 -8.19 -4.94 28.11
N ILE A 315 -8.29 -3.62 28.14
CA ILE A 315 -8.74 -2.81 26.99
C ILE A 315 -7.81 -3.05 25.81
N LEU A 316 -6.49 -2.93 26.01
CA LEU A 316 -5.49 -3.16 24.97
C LEU A 316 -5.54 -4.59 24.41
N LYS A 317 -5.81 -5.59 25.26
CA LYS A 317 -6.00 -6.97 24.82
C LYS A 317 -7.23 -7.12 23.93
N TRP A 318 -8.36 -6.52 24.28
CA TRP A 318 -9.56 -6.54 23.44
C TRP A 318 -9.31 -5.84 22.08
N GLU A 319 -8.66 -4.69 22.08
CA GLU A 319 -8.31 -3.98 20.85
C GLU A 319 -7.41 -4.84 19.96
N LYS A 320 -6.34 -5.43 20.52
CA LYS A 320 -5.44 -6.31 19.77
C LYS A 320 -6.16 -7.53 19.21
N ASP A 321 -7.07 -8.13 19.98
CA ASP A 321 -7.83 -9.32 19.55
C ASP A 321 -8.86 -8.99 18.46
N LEU A 322 -9.55 -7.85 18.57
CA LEU A 322 -10.69 -7.49 17.71
C LEU A 322 -10.27 -6.63 16.50
N VAL A 323 -9.35 -5.71 16.71
CA VAL A 323 -8.93 -4.72 15.70
C VAL A 323 -7.55 -5.06 15.11
N GLY A 324 -6.78 -5.88 15.82
CA GLY A 324 -5.43 -6.30 15.39
C GLY A 324 -4.30 -5.40 15.84
N ILE A 325 -4.59 -4.24 16.40
CA ILE A 325 -3.61 -3.26 16.91
C ILE A 325 -4.02 -2.73 18.29
N TYR A 326 -3.09 -2.07 18.95
CA TYR A 326 -3.33 -1.28 20.16
C TYR A 326 -3.72 0.14 19.74
N ILE A 327 -4.83 0.67 20.25
CA ILE A 327 -5.36 1.99 19.90
C ILE A 327 -5.28 2.94 21.10
N SER A 328 -5.80 2.52 22.26
CA SER A 328 -5.90 3.34 23.46
C SER A 328 -4.57 3.57 24.19
N GLY A 329 -3.48 2.94 23.75
CA GLY A 329 -2.16 3.02 24.35
C GLY A 329 -1.27 1.85 23.93
N THR A 330 -0.17 1.65 24.62
CA THR A 330 0.73 0.51 24.43
C THR A 330 0.92 -0.26 25.74
N PRO A 331 1.30 -1.56 25.72
CA PRO A 331 1.65 -2.28 26.94
C PRO A 331 2.82 -1.63 27.73
N PHE A 332 3.67 -0.82 27.07
CA PHE A 332 4.76 -0.10 27.71
C PHE A 332 4.27 1.07 28.57
N ASP A 333 3.16 1.72 28.19
CA ASP A 333 2.57 2.83 28.98
C ASP A 333 2.15 2.39 30.39
N ILE A 334 1.89 1.08 30.57
CA ILE A 334 1.55 0.49 31.85
C ILE A 334 2.79 0.37 32.74
N VAL A 335 3.96 0.11 32.14
CA VAL A 335 5.22 -0.04 32.87
C VAL A 335 5.77 1.32 33.33
N GLU A 336 5.51 2.39 32.59
CA GLU A 336 5.92 3.75 32.96
C GLU A 336 5.07 4.35 34.09
N GLN A 337 3.87 3.82 34.33
CA GLN A 337 2.95 4.26 35.40
C GLN A 337 3.11 3.49 36.71
N ALA A 338 3.89 2.42 36.73
CA ALA A 338 4.15 1.55 37.87
C ALA A 338 5.47 1.88 38.57
#